data_4b6d15a18b360f5731744a01a8cf57af
#
_entry.id   4b6d15a18b360f5731744a01a8cf57af
#
_cell.length_a   1.000
_cell.length_b   1.000
_cell.length_c   1.000
_cell.angle_alpha   90.00
_cell.angle_beta   90.00
_cell.angle_gamma   90.00
#
_symmetry.space_group_name_H-M   'P 1'
#
loop_
_entity.id
_entity.type
_entity.pdbx_description
1 polymer ?
#
loop_
_entity_poly.entity_id
_entity_poly.type
_entity_poly.pdbx_seq_one_letter_code
_entity_poly.pdbx_strand_id
1 'polypeptide(L)'
;MEEALIKRVMPHSVEAEQSVVGAMLMDKDAITTASEIISGNDFYQSAYGIIFDSMVELFNESKPVDLITLQERLKEKDVPAEVASLEFVKDLVTAVPTSANVKYYAQIVADKSMMRKLIKLNEEIANTCYAGKESLEAVLEKTEKAVFDLLQKRNTGEYVPIKQVVLNALDRIEKASKNKGTVTGIPTGFIDLDYKLSGLQPSDLVLVAARPSMGKTAFVLNIAQYMAFKKDKGVAIFSLEMSKEQLVNRLFSLESQVDAQALRTGNMKDSDWEKLIEGAGIIGKS
;
A
#
# COMPACT_ATOMS: atom_id res chain seq x y z
N MET A 1 -37.29 24.00 -1.34
CA MET A 1 -36.55 22.74 -1.49
C MET A 1 -36.30 22.21 -0.09
N GLU A 2 -37.07 21.22 0.33
CA GLU A 2 -36.85 20.51 1.58
C GLU A 2 -35.55 19.74 1.44
N GLU A 3 -34.46 20.21 2.04
CA GLU A 3 -33.31 19.38 2.35
C GLU A 3 -33.79 18.30 3.33
N ALA A 4 -34.11 17.13 2.79
CA ALA A 4 -34.35 15.97 3.63
C ALA A 4 -33.10 15.81 4.51
N LEU A 5 -33.27 15.98 5.82
CA LEU A 5 -32.29 15.65 6.85
C LEU A 5 -31.96 14.17 6.67
N ILE A 6 -30.98 13.87 5.81
CA ILE A 6 -30.44 12.52 5.65
C ILE A 6 -29.86 12.17 7.02
N LYS A 7 -30.58 11.33 7.75
CA LYS A 7 -30.13 10.79 9.03
C LYS A 7 -28.80 10.07 8.75
N ARG A 8 -27.68 10.70 9.06
CA ARG A 8 -26.35 10.16 8.81
C ARG A 8 -26.10 8.97 9.74
N VAL A 9 -26.48 7.78 9.27
CA VAL A 9 -26.20 6.53 9.97
C VAL A 9 -24.79 6.08 9.54
N MET A 10 -23.97 5.70 10.53
CA MET A 10 -22.62 5.18 10.24
C MET A 10 -22.71 3.94 9.36
N PRO A 11 -21.83 3.80 8.33
CA PRO A 11 -21.83 2.65 7.44
C PRO A 11 -21.64 1.32 8.19
N HIS A 12 -22.56 0.39 8.00
CA HIS A 12 -22.55 -0.95 8.60
C HIS A 12 -23.32 -1.95 7.74
N SER A 13 -23.19 -3.22 8.04
CA SER A 13 -24.06 -4.30 7.59
C SER A 13 -24.18 -5.33 8.69
N VAL A 14 -25.30 -5.28 9.40
CA VAL A 14 -25.57 -6.18 10.52
C VAL A 14 -25.60 -7.64 10.04
N GLU A 15 -26.16 -7.86 8.85
CA GLU A 15 -26.26 -9.18 8.24
C GLU A 15 -24.87 -9.78 7.96
N ALA A 16 -23.93 -8.97 7.47
CA ALA A 16 -22.56 -9.42 7.22
C ALA A 16 -21.82 -9.70 8.55
N GLU A 17 -21.97 -8.83 9.54
CA GLU A 17 -21.39 -9.00 10.88
C GLU A 17 -21.89 -10.28 11.54
N GLN A 18 -23.19 -10.51 11.52
CA GLN A 18 -23.81 -11.73 12.01
C GLN A 18 -23.33 -12.97 11.27
N SER A 19 -23.20 -12.85 9.93
CA SER A 19 -22.74 -13.95 9.09
C SER A 19 -21.30 -14.34 9.36
N VAL A 20 -20.41 -13.38 9.65
CA VAL A 20 -19.03 -13.69 10.06
C VAL A 20 -19.00 -14.48 11.34
N VAL A 21 -19.65 -13.97 12.39
CA VAL A 21 -19.64 -14.59 13.71
C VAL A 21 -20.29 -15.99 13.69
N GLY A 22 -21.41 -16.14 12.97
CA GLY A 22 -22.07 -17.43 12.81
C GLY A 22 -21.23 -18.44 12.03
N ALA A 23 -20.54 -18.01 10.95
CA ALA A 23 -19.64 -18.87 10.19
C ALA A 23 -18.46 -19.39 11.04
N MET A 24 -17.89 -18.55 11.92
CA MET A 24 -16.80 -18.91 12.83
C MET A 24 -17.22 -19.97 13.88
N LEU A 25 -18.50 -19.97 14.28
CA LEU A 25 -19.05 -21.00 15.17
C LEU A 25 -19.28 -22.34 14.45
N MET A 26 -19.51 -22.30 13.13
CA MET A 26 -19.75 -23.50 12.33
C MET A 26 -18.44 -24.18 11.89
N ASP A 27 -17.37 -23.41 11.68
CA ASP A 27 -16.15 -23.89 11.08
C ASP A 27 -14.90 -23.18 11.65
N LYS A 28 -13.92 -23.97 12.11
CA LYS A 28 -12.66 -23.44 12.66
C LYS A 28 -11.81 -22.73 11.61
N ASP A 29 -11.85 -23.16 10.35
CA ASP A 29 -11.10 -22.51 9.27
C ASP A 29 -11.65 -21.12 8.97
N ALA A 30 -12.93 -20.90 9.25
CA ALA A 30 -13.55 -19.58 9.16
C ALA A 30 -12.98 -18.60 10.18
N ILE A 31 -12.54 -19.06 11.36
CA ILE A 31 -11.89 -18.22 12.38
C ILE A 31 -10.57 -17.66 11.83
N THR A 32 -9.73 -18.52 11.28
CA THR A 32 -8.46 -18.12 10.68
C THR A 32 -8.70 -17.11 9.54
N THR A 33 -9.60 -17.45 8.62
CA THR A 33 -9.89 -16.61 7.45
C THR A 33 -10.43 -15.23 7.85
N ALA A 34 -11.32 -15.16 8.83
CA ALA A 34 -11.91 -13.89 9.27
C ALA A 34 -10.90 -13.04 10.05
N SER A 35 -10.09 -13.65 10.94
CA SER A 35 -9.10 -12.95 11.76
C SER A 35 -7.93 -12.37 10.95
N GLU A 36 -7.67 -12.87 9.76
CA GLU A 36 -6.72 -12.27 8.81
C GLU A 36 -7.24 -10.96 8.19
N ILE A 37 -8.56 -10.73 8.16
CA ILE A 37 -9.19 -9.61 7.46
C ILE A 37 -9.66 -8.53 8.42
N ILE A 38 -10.25 -8.93 9.57
CA ILE A 38 -10.89 -8.04 10.53
C ILE A 38 -10.53 -8.38 11.97
N SER A 39 -10.82 -7.45 12.87
CA SER A 39 -10.73 -7.57 14.34
C SER A 39 -12.06 -7.18 14.97
N GLY A 40 -12.25 -7.45 16.26
CA GLY A 40 -13.47 -7.08 16.99
C GLY A 40 -13.80 -5.59 16.92
N ASN A 41 -12.79 -4.71 16.79
CA ASN A 41 -12.97 -3.28 16.64
C ASN A 41 -13.55 -2.86 15.27
N ASP A 42 -13.60 -3.77 14.30
CA ASP A 42 -14.13 -3.51 12.97
C ASP A 42 -15.65 -3.70 12.88
N PHE A 43 -16.26 -4.24 13.91
CA PHE A 43 -17.70 -4.42 13.99
C PHE A 43 -18.42 -3.12 14.39
N TYR A 44 -19.58 -2.89 13.82
CA TYR A 44 -20.46 -1.81 14.21
C TYR A 44 -21.22 -2.16 15.49
N GLN A 45 -21.69 -3.40 15.59
CA GLN A 45 -22.31 -3.97 16.78
C GLN A 45 -21.20 -4.46 17.73
N SER A 46 -21.02 -3.75 18.84
CA SER A 46 -19.99 -4.10 19.84
C SER A 46 -20.13 -5.54 20.37
N ALA A 47 -21.36 -6.04 20.45
CA ALA A 47 -21.64 -7.43 20.85
C ALA A 47 -20.97 -8.42 19.92
N TYR A 48 -21.08 -8.24 18.61
CA TYR A 48 -20.45 -9.15 17.63
C TYR A 48 -18.92 -9.04 17.67
N GLY A 49 -18.38 -7.83 17.88
CA GLY A 49 -16.94 -7.63 18.06
C GLY A 49 -16.39 -8.40 19.28
N ILE A 50 -17.07 -8.34 20.41
CA ILE A 50 -16.67 -9.07 21.63
C ILE A 50 -16.73 -10.58 21.41
N ILE A 51 -17.78 -11.07 20.76
CA ILE A 51 -17.92 -12.51 20.43
C ILE A 51 -16.80 -12.94 19.48
N PHE A 52 -16.53 -12.15 18.44
CA PHE A 52 -15.44 -12.40 17.50
C PHE A 52 -14.09 -12.54 18.23
N ASP A 53 -13.70 -11.55 19.03
CA ASP A 53 -12.44 -11.56 19.76
C ASP A 53 -12.36 -12.73 20.74
N SER A 54 -13.49 -13.09 21.39
CA SER A 54 -13.56 -14.22 22.31
C SER A 54 -13.34 -15.57 21.61
N MET A 55 -13.86 -15.72 20.38
CA MET A 55 -13.61 -16.94 19.58
C MET A 55 -12.16 -17.01 19.09
N VAL A 56 -11.57 -15.89 18.68
CA VAL A 56 -10.16 -15.82 18.28
C VAL A 56 -9.24 -16.15 19.46
N GLU A 57 -9.55 -15.65 20.67
CA GLU A 57 -8.79 -15.99 21.88
C GLU A 57 -8.86 -17.51 22.21
N LEU A 58 -10.07 -18.07 22.22
CA LEU A 58 -10.24 -19.53 22.44
C LEU A 58 -9.47 -20.35 21.42
N PHE A 59 -9.52 -19.96 20.15
CA PHE A 59 -8.80 -20.60 19.06
C PHE A 59 -7.28 -20.55 19.28
N ASN A 60 -6.74 -19.38 19.63
CA ASN A 60 -5.31 -19.18 19.91
C ASN A 60 -4.84 -19.95 21.14
N GLU A 61 -5.71 -20.14 22.14
CA GLU A 61 -5.47 -20.97 23.30
C GLU A 61 -5.60 -22.48 23.01
N SER A 62 -5.87 -22.86 21.76
CA SER A 62 -6.13 -24.25 21.33
C SER A 62 -7.30 -24.89 22.08
N LYS A 63 -8.24 -24.10 22.58
CA LYS A 63 -9.47 -24.55 23.19
C LYS A 63 -10.56 -24.81 22.15
N PRO A 64 -11.52 -25.71 22.41
CA PRO A 64 -12.67 -25.87 21.54
C PRO A 64 -13.44 -24.54 21.42
N VAL A 65 -13.88 -24.22 20.20
CA VAL A 65 -14.76 -23.06 19.94
C VAL A 65 -16.14 -23.62 19.63
N ASP A 66 -16.99 -23.64 20.64
CA ASP A 66 -18.37 -24.08 20.57
C ASP A 66 -19.28 -23.18 21.44
N LEU A 67 -20.58 -23.44 21.39
CA LEU A 67 -21.57 -22.63 22.11
C LEU A 67 -21.31 -22.58 23.62
N ILE A 68 -20.81 -23.66 24.21
CA ILE A 68 -20.62 -23.79 25.67
C ILE A 68 -19.34 -23.05 26.08
N THR A 69 -18.23 -23.34 25.42
CA THR A 69 -16.95 -22.69 25.71
C THR A 69 -16.95 -21.20 25.45
N LEU A 70 -17.65 -20.77 24.40
CA LEU A 70 -17.84 -19.36 24.10
C LEU A 70 -18.70 -18.68 25.18
N GLN A 71 -19.81 -19.29 25.59
CA GLN A 71 -20.66 -18.71 26.62
C GLN A 71 -19.89 -18.54 27.96
N GLU A 72 -19.10 -19.52 28.38
CA GLU A 72 -18.25 -19.40 29.57
C GLU A 72 -17.22 -18.26 29.42
N ARG A 73 -16.57 -18.12 28.26
CA ARG A 73 -15.65 -17.01 28.01
C ARG A 73 -16.34 -15.66 28.04
N LEU A 74 -17.55 -15.55 27.50
CA LEU A 74 -18.32 -14.30 27.53
C LEU A 74 -18.75 -13.91 28.94
N LYS A 75 -19.07 -14.86 29.81
CA LYS A 75 -19.35 -14.59 31.22
C LYS A 75 -18.14 -14.05 31.99
N GLU A 76 -16.93 -14.50 31.64
CA GLU A 76 -15.70 -14.00 32.24
C GLU A 76 -15.38 -12.53 31.84
N LYS A 77 -15.89 -12.08 30.71
CA LYS A 77 -15.60 -10.73 30.13
C LYS A 77 -16.55 -9.62 30.56
N ASP A 78 -17.45 -9.88 31.52
CA ASP A 78 -18.41 -8.90 32.04
C ASP A 78 -19.26 -8.21 30.93
N VAL A 79 -19.70 -9.01 29.95
CA VAL A 79 -20.55 -8.56 28.84
C VAL A 79 -22.02 -8.56 29.28
N PRO A 80 -22.91 -7.75 28.62
CA PRO A 80 -24.32 -7.77 28.89
C PRO A 80 -24.91 -9.20 28.85
N ALA A 81 -25.74 -9.55 29.82
CA ALA A 81 -26.30 -10.89 29.96
C ALA A 81 -27.02 -11.40 28.71
N GLU A 82 -27.60 -10.48 27.93
CA GLU A 82 -28.24 -10.78 26.64
C GLU A 82 -27.24 -11.35 25.63
N VAL A 83 -26.03 -10.76 25.53
CA VAL A 83 -24.95 -11.18 24.61
C VAL A 83 -24.33 -12.50 25.04
N ALA A 84 -24.26 -12.76 26.36
CA ALA A 84 -23.77 -14.02 26.93
C ALA A 84 -24.86 -15.10 26.98
N SER A 85 -26.06 -14.83 26.49
CA SER A 85 -27.15 -15.81 26.50
C SER A 85 -26.93 -16.88 25.42
N LEU A 86 -27.26 -18.12 25.78
CA LEU A 86 -27.18 -19.26 24.85
C LEU A 86 -28.11 -19.08 23.64
N GLU A 87 -29.26 -18.42 23.88
CA GLU A 87 -30.26 -18.14 22.83
C GLU A 87 -29.68 -17.19 21.78
N PHE A 88 -29.06 -16.07 22.19
CA PHE A 88 -28.42 -15.13 21.29
C PHE A 88 -27.33 -15.78 20.42
N VAL A 89 -26.43 -16.56 21.06
CA VAL A 89 -25.35 -17.24 20.34
C VAL A 89 -25.89 -18.32 19.39
N LYS A 90 -26.97 -19.03 19.75
CA LYS A 90 -27.62 -20.01 18.91
C LYS A 90 -28.30 -19.37 17.68
N ASP A 91 -28.90 -18.20 17.86
CA ASP A 91 -29.54 -17.47 16.77
C ASP A 91 -28.51 -17.03 15.71
N LEU A 92 -27.27 -16.73 16.14
CA LEU A 92 -26.17 -16.40 15.20
C LEU A 92 -25.82 -17.57 14.26
N VAL A 93 -25.82 -18.80 14.79
CA VAL A 93 -25.53 -20.00 13.98
C VAL A 93 -26.67 -20.29 13.01
N THR A 94 -27.93 -20.12 13.46
CA THR A 94 -29.11 -20.40 12.60
C THR A 94 -29.31 -19.38 11.50
N ALA A 95 -28.78 -18.18 11.65
CA ALA A 95 -28.89 -17.12 10.64
C ALA A 95 -27.96 -17.32 9.42
N VAL A 96 -26.97 -18.22 9.52
CA VAL A 96 -25.96 -18.40 8.48
C VAL A 96 -26.13 -19.78 7.82
N PRO A 97 -26.41 -19.82 6.50
CA PRO A 97 -26.61 -21.08 5.80
C PRO A 97 -25.31 -21.86 5.51
N THR A 98 -24.15 -21.19 5.48
CA THR A 98 -22.85 -21.82 5.16
C THR A 98 -21.68 -20.96 5.62
N SER A 99 -20.59 -21.61 6.10
CA SER A 99 -19.31 -20.96 6.42
C SER A 99 -18.45 -20.61 5.20
N ALA A 100 -18.77 -21.17 4.02
CA ALA A 100 -17.93 -21.06 2.83
C ALA A 100 -17.68 -19.62 2.35
N ASN A 101 -18.57 -18.68 2.67
CA ASN A 101 -18.53 -17.30 2.20
C ASN A 101 -17.95 -16.33 3.25
N VAL A 102 -17.37 -16.81 4.34
CA VAL A 102 -16.89 -15.97 5.46
C VAL A 102 -15.92 -14.88 4.98
N LYS A 103 -15.05 -15.17 4.01
CA LYS A 103 -14.11 -14.19 3.44
C LYS A 103 -14.84 -12.98 2.84
N TYR A 104 -15.93 -13.19 2.12
CA TYR A 104 -16.73 -12.11 1.53
C TYR A 104 -17.45 -11.28 2.60
N TYR A 105 -17.99 -11.94 3.61
CA TYR A 105 -18.67 -11.25 4.72
C TYR A 105 -17.67 -10.42 5.52
N ALA A 106 -16.50 -10.97 5.85
CA ALA A 106 -15.43 -10.26 6.52
C ALA A 106 -14.95 -9.03 5.70
N GLN A 107 -14.86 -9.14 4.38
CA GLN A 107 -14.50 -8.02 3.52
C GLN A 107 -15.55 -6.90 3.56
N ILE A 108 -16.85 -7.23 3.58
CA ILE A 108 -17.93 -6.25 3.74
C ILE A 108 -17.79 -5.51 5.07
N VAL A 109 -17.52 -6.23 6.16
CA VAL A 109 -17.32 -5.63 7.49
C VAL A 109 -16.09 -4.72 7.48
N ALA A 110 -14.97 -5.16 6.90
CA ALA A 110 -13.75 -4.37 6.76
C ALA A 110 -13.99 -3.07 5.98
N ASP A 111 -14.68 -3.14 4.85
CA ASP A 111 -14.97 -1.96 4.02
C ASP A 111 -15.87 -0.96 4.76
N LYS A 112 -16.91 -1.43 5.49
CA LYS A 112 -17.76 -0.58 6.31
C LYS A 112 -17.00 0.02 7.50
N SER A 113 -16.13 -0.75 8.14
CA SER A 113 -15.24 -0.25 9.20
C SER A 113 -14.32 0.85 8.68
N MET A 114 -13.70 0.66 7.51
CA MET A 114 -12.84 1.65 6.89
C MET A 114 -13.60 2.95 6.60
N MET A 115 -14.83 2.86 6.08
CA MET A 115 -15.67 4.05 5.88
C MET A 115 -15.96 4.79 7.18
N ARG A 116 -16.25 4.07 8.29
CA ARG A 116 -16.43 4.68 9.62
C ARG A 116 -15.16 5.37 10.13
N LYS A 117 -14.00 4.75 9.95
CA LYS A 117 -12.70 5.34 10.32
C LYS A 117 -12.42 6.60 9.52
N LEU A 118 -12.71 6.60 8.21
CA LEU A 118 -12.59 7.79 7.36
C LEU A 118 -13.54 8.92 7.79
N ILE A 119 -14.79 8.61 8.15
CA ILE A 119 -15.75 9.61 8.65
C ILE A 119 -15.21 10.25 9.93
N LYS A 120 -14.80 9.44 10.92
CA LYS A 120 -14.25 9.94 12.18
C LYS A 120 -13.00 10.81 11.95
N LEU A 121 -12.08 10.37 11.11
CA LEU A 121 -10.88 11.13 10.77
C LEU A 121 -11.23 12.48 10.14
N ASN A 122 -12.19 12.51 9.21
CA ASN A 122 -12.61 13.77 8.59
C ASN A 122 -13.27 14.71 9.62
N GLU A 123 -14.04 14.19 10.57
CA GLU A 123 -14.61 14.98 11.67
C GLU A 123 -13.53 15.57 12.58
N GLU A 124 -12.50 14.78 12.91
CA GLU A 124 -11.34 15.25 13.70
C GLU A 124 -10.56 16.35 12.97
N ILE A 125 -10.30 16.18 11.67
CA ILE A 125 -9.64 17.18 10.83
C ILE A 125 -10.48 18.46 10.79
N ALA A 126 -11.78 18.36 10.54
CA ALA A 126 -12.68 19.51 10.51
C ALA A 126 -12.68 20.26 11.85
N ASN A 127 -12.77 19.54 12.97
CA ASN A 127 -12.73 20.12 14.30
C ASN A 127 -11.41 20.84 14.58
N THR A 128 -10.28 20.27 14.14
CA THR A 128 -8.95 20.88 14.28
C THR A 128 -8.87 22.19 13.48
N CYS A 129 -9.38 22.20 12.25
CA CYS A 129 -9.44 23.40 11.40
C CYS A 129 -10.32 24.49 12.04
N TYR A 130 -11.52 24.13 12.54
CA TYR A 130 -12.42 25.09 13.19
C TYR A 130 -11.85 25.65 14.50
N ALA A 131 -11.08 24.85 15.23
CA ALA A 131 -10.45 25.30 16.48
C ALA A 131 -9.39 26.40 16.25
N GLY A 132 -8.72 26.42 15.08
CA GLY A 132 -7.77 27.46 14.68
C GLY A 132 -6.56 27.63 15.60
N LYS A 133 -6.21 26.61 16.41
CA LYS A 133 -5.15 26.68 17.43
C LYS A 133 -3.76 26.33 16.89
N GLU A 134 -3.70 25.66 15.76
CA GLU A 134 -2.46 25.13 15.16
C GLU A 134 -2.14 25.88 13.87
N SER A 135 -0.85 25.88 13.47
CA SER A 135 -0.46 26.46 12.17
C SER A 135 -0.99 25.59 11.02
N LEU A 136 -1.14 26.20 9.84
CA LEU A 136 -1.60 25.49 8.64
C LEU A 136 -0.69 24.29 8.33
N GLU A 137 0.63 24.50 8.41
CA GLU A 137 1.62 23.45 8.15
C GLU A 137 1.45 22.26 9.09
N ALA A 138 1.24 22.53 10.40
CA ALA A 138 1.03 21.47 11.39
C ALA A 138 -0.25 20.67 11.14
N VAL A 139 -1.35 21.36 10.75
CA VAL A 139 -2.61 20.69 10.41
C VAL A 139 -2.46 19.83 9.16
N LEU A 140 -1.76 20.31 8.13
CA LEU A 140 -1.51 19.55 6.90
C LEU A 140 -0.67 18.29 7.18
N GLU A 141 0.44 18.43 7.92
CA GLU A 141 1.31 17.30 8.29
C GLU A 141 0.55 16.23 9.11
N LYS A 142 -0.24 16.64 10.09
CA LYS A 142 -1.07 15.71 10.88
C LYS A 142 -2.11 15.01 10.03
N THR A 143 -2.75 15.74 9.13
CA THR A 143 -3.77 15.18 8.22
C THR A 143 -3.15 14.14 7.29
N GLU A 144 -2.02 14.49 6.65
CA GLU A 144 -1.31 13.59 5.75
C GLU A 144 -0.90 12.30 6.47
N LYS A 145 -0.29 12.43 7.65
CA LYS A 145 0.10 11.29 8.47
C LYS A 145 -1.09 10.42 8.86
N ALA A 146 -2.18 11.00 9.34
CA ALA A 146 -3.35 10.26 9.79
C ALA A 146 -4.04 9.50 8.63
N VAL A 147 -4.13 10.13 7.45
CA VAL A 147 -4.64 9.46 6.23
C VAL A 147 -3.71 8.34 5.80
N PHE A 148 -2.40 8.58 5.80
CA PHE A 148 -1.40 7.57 5.44
C PHE A 148 -1.45 6.36 6.38
N ASP A 149 -1.46 6.58 7.69
CA ASP A 149 -1.56 5.52 8.71
C ASP A 149 -2.84 4.69 8.55
N LEU A 150 -3.95 5.32 8.19
CA LEU A 150 -5.22 4.65 7.93
C LEU A 150 -5.14 3.74 6.70
N LEU A 151 -4.52 4.22 5.61
CA LEU A 151 -4.36 3.46 4.36
C LEU A 151 -3.34 2.34 4.49
N GLN A 152 -2.27 2.56 5.25
CA GLN A 152 -1.22 1.56 5.47
C GLN A 152 -1.75 0.33 6.24
N LYS A 153 -2.65 0.55 7.22
CA LYS A 153 -3.33 -0.55 7.95
C LYS A 153 -4.18 -1.45 7.05
N ARG A 154 -4.62 -0.95 5.89
CA ARG A 154 -5.32 -1.76 4.87
C ARG A 154 -4.38 -2.71 4.12
N ASN A 155 -3.09 -2.32 4.01
CA ASN A 155 -2.06 -3.05 3.28
C ASN A 155 -1.22 -3.96 4.19
N THR A 156 -1.71 -4.37 5.36
CA THR A 156 -1.11 -5.48 6.10
C THR A 156 -1.20 -6.71 5.19
N GLY A 157 -0.06 -7.01 4.54
CA GLY A 157 0.03 -7.83 3.35
C GLY A 157 -0.67 -9.18 3.53
N GLU A 158 -1.43 -9.58 2.51
CA GLU A 158 -1.86 -10.95 2.37
C GLU A 158 -0.65 -11.86 2.55
N TYR A 159 -0.69 -12.73 3.54
CA TYR A 159 0.28 -13.82 3.66
C TYR A 159 0.16 -14.68 2.41
N VAL A 160 1.12 -14.56 1.51
CA VAL A 160 1.13 -15.37 0.29
C VAL A 160 1.64 -16.77 0.66
N PRO A 161 0.87 -17.83 0.41
CA PRO A 161 1.31 -19.18 0.66
C PRO A 161 2.65 -19.46 -0.04
N ILE A 162 3.60 -20.06 0.67
CA ILE A 162 4.94 -20.35 0.14
C ILE A 162 4.89 -21.10 -1.20
N LYS A 163 3.91 -21.95 -1.40
CA LYS A 163 3.66 -22.66 -2.66
C LYS A 163 3.54 -21.70 -3.85
N GLN A 164 2.81 -20.60 -3.68
CA GLN A 164 2.61 -19.60 -4.73
C GLN A 164 3.89 -18.80 -4.99
N VAL A 165 4.65 -18.49 -3.93
CA VAL A 165 5.94 -17.82 -4.04
C VAL A 165 6.95 -18.71 -4.80
N VAL A 166 6.97 -20.00 -4.52
CA VAL A 166 7.81 -20.98 -5.22
C VAL A 166 7.44 -21.07 -6.70
N LEU A 167 6.16 -21.15 -7.04
CA LEU A 167 5.71 -21.20 -8.44
C LEU A 167 6.11 -19.92 -9.20
N ASN A 168 5.95 -18.75 -8.60
CA ASN A 168 6.36 -17.47 -9.18
C ASN A 168 7.89 -17.40 -9.36
N ALA A 169 8.67 -17.93 -8.40
CA ALA A 169 10.12 -18.01 -8.50
C ALA A 169 10.58 -18.94 -9.64
N LEU A 170 9.96 -20.10 -9.80
CA LEU A 170 10.23 -21.03 -10.89
C LEU A 170 9.93 -20.41 -12.26
N ASP A 171 8.80 -19.71 -12.40
CA ASP A 171 8.46 -19.00 -13.64
C ASP A 171 9.50 -17.93 -14.00
N ARG A 172 9.99 -17.18 -13.00
CA ARG A 172 11.08 -16.21 -13.20
C ARG A 172 12.38 -16.88 -13.66
N ILE A 173 12.76 -18.01 -13.05
CA ILE A 173 13.95 -18.77 -13.41
C ILE A 173 13.81 -19.34 -14.84
N GLU A 174 12.64 -19.86 -15.20
CA GLU A 174 12.37 -20.36 -16.55
C GLU A 174 12.48 -19.25 -17.60
N LYS A 175 11.90 -18.08 -17.34
CA LYS A 175 12.01 -16.90 -18.22
C LYS A 175 13.46 -16.44 -18.36
N ALA A 176 14.23 -16.40 -17.28
CA ALA A 176 15.65 -16.06 -17.30
C ALA A 176 16.47 -17.08 -18.10
N SER A 177 16.18 -18.39 -17.96
CA SER A 177 16.84 -19.46 -18.70
C SER A 177 16.61 -19.39 -20.23
N LYS A 178 15.41 -18.96 -20.63
CA LYS A 178 15.08 -18.76 -22.06
C LYS A 178 15.82 -17.56 -22.67
N ASN A 179 16.14 -16.56 -21.85
CA ASN A 179 16.83 -15.32 -22.26
C ASN A 179 18.35 -15.42 -22.07
N LYS A 180 18.98 -16.48 -22.54
CA LYS A 180 20.41 -16.76 -22.38
C LYS A 180 21.28 -15.51 -22.56
N GLY A 181 21.89 -15.03 -21.48
CA GLY A 181 22.90 -13.95 -21.51
C GLY A 181 22.36 -12.52 -21.61
N THR A 182 21.06 -12.30 -21.56
CA THR A 182 20.50 -10.95 -21.49
C THR A 182 20.35 -10.48 -20.04
N VAL A 183 20.50 -9.17 -19.85
CA VAL A 183 20.27 -8.50 -18.59
C VAL A 183 18.82 -8.75 -18.14
N THR A 184 18.62 -9.32 -16.95
CA THR A 184 17.27 -9.69 -16.45
C THR A 184 16.54 -8.50 -15.83
N GLY A 185 17.29 -7.54 -15.28
CA GLY A 185 16.79 -6.29 -14.74
C GLY A 185 16.75 -5.16 -15.76
N ILE A 186 16.58 -3.93 -15.30
CA ILE A 186 16.64 -2.74 -16.14
C ILE A 186 18.10 -2.39 -16.40
N PRO A 187 18.56 -2.36 -17.66
CA PRO A 187 19.95 -2.09 -17.97
C PRO A 187 20.33 -0.64 -17.69
N THR A 188 21.52 -0.44 -17.17
CA THR A 188 22.08 0.89 -16.81
C THR A 188 22.69 1.62 -18.01
N GLY A 189 23.00 0.90 -19.10
CA GLY A 189 23.73 1.41 -20.25
C GLY A 189 25.25 1.25 -20.13
N PHE A 190 25.77 0.80 -18.99
CA PHE A 190 27.18 0.46 -18.78
C PHE A 190 27.34 -1.05 -18.85
N ILE A 191 27.89 -1.56 -19.96
CA ILE A 191 27.92 -3.00 -20.29
C ILE A 191 28.54 -3.84 -19.17
N ASP A 192 29.69 -3.42 -18.63
CA ASP A 192 30.39 -4.17 -17.57
C ASP A 192 29.60 -4.15 -16.25
N LEU A 193 28.91 -3.04 -15.97
CA LEU A 193 28.05 -2.92 -14.79
C LEU A 193 26.81 -3.81 -14.95
N ASP A 194 26.18 -3.76 -16.11
CA ASP A 194 25.02 -4.58 -16.44
C ASP A 194 25.35 -6.07 -16.39
N TYR A 195 26.54 -6.46 -16.86
CA TYR A 195 27.01 -7.83 -16.75
C TYR A 195 27.18 -8.29 -15.29
N LYS A 196 27.72 -7.42 -14.41
CA LYS A 196 27.94 -7.74 -12.99
C LYS A 196 26.67 -7.75 -12.15
N LEU A 197 25.74 -6.84 -12.43
CA LEU A 197 24.49 -6.68 -11.68
C LEU A 197 23.31 -7.44 -12.29
N SER A 198 23.45 -7.93 -13.54
CA SER A 198 22.32 -8.39 -14.37
C SER A 198 21.26 -7.32 -14.58
N GLY A 199 21.67 -6.04 -14.59
CA GLY A 199 20.80 -4.85 -14.55
C GLY A 199 20.26 -4.55 -13.16
N LEU A 200 19.49 -3.46 -13.05
CA LEU A 200 18.84 -3.08 -11.80
C LEU A 200 17.60 -3.93 -11.58
N GLN A 201 17.53 -4.65 -10.46
CA GLN A 201 16.44 -5.55 -10.14
C GLN A 201 15.28 -4.84 -9.41
N PRO A 202 14.05 -5.33 -9.53
CA PRO A 202 12.93 -4.82 -8.74
C PRO A 202 13.19 -4.94 -7.25
N SER A 203 12.83 -3.91 -6.48
CA SER A 203 12.98 -3.82 -5.02
C SER A 203 14.40 -3.66 -4.49
N ASP A 204 15.41 -3.51 -5.37
CA ASP A 204 16.78 -3.26 -4.94
C ASP A 204 16.99 -1.80 -4.54
N LEU A 205 17.74 -1.59 -3.46
CA LEU A 205 18.33 -0.31 -3.10
C LEU A 205 19.80 -0.32 -3.51
N VAL A 206 20.12 0.47 -4.54
CA VAL A 206 21.50 0.59 -5.05
C VAL A 206 22.13 1.89 -4.56
N LEU A 207 23.24 1.80 -3.81
CA LEU A 207 23.97 2.94 -3.29
C LEU A 207 25.17 3.27 -4.16
N VAL A 208 25.27 4.52 -4.60
CA VAL A 208 26.42 5.05 -5.34
C VAL A 208 27.13 6.09 -4.48
N ALA A 209 28.35 5.80 -4.07
CA ALA A 209 29.16 6.69 -3.25
C ALA A 209 30.41 7.13 -4.00
N ALA A 210 30.76 8.39 -3.86
CA ALA A 210 32.00 8.97 -4.42
C ALA A 210 32.42 10.18 -3.57
N ARG A 211 33.70 10.53 -3.61
CA ARG A 211 34.19 11.79 -3.04
C ARG A 211 33.56 13.00 -3.74
N PRO A 212 33.46 14.15 -3.09
CA PRO A 212 32.96 15.36 -3.72
C PRO A 212 33.63 15.62 -5.07
N SER A 213 32.87 16.11 -6.05
CA SER A 213 33.31 16.46 -7.40
C SER A 213 33.80 15.29 -8.29
N MET A 214 33.66 14.04 -7.87
CA MET A 214 34.06 12.88 -8.66
C MET A 214 33.00 12.44 -9.71
N GLY A 215 31.96 13.22 -9.92
CA GLY A 215 30.97 12.93 -10.97
C GLY A 215 29.82 12.00 -10.56
N LYS A 216 29.57 11.77 -9.26
CA LYS A 216 28.45 10.93 -8.77
C LYS A 216 27.13 11.25 -9.45
N THR A 217 26.72 12.53 -9.44
CA THR A 217 25.44 12.97 -10.04
C THR A 217 25.44 12.77 -11.56
N ALA A 218 26.57 13.03 -12.24
CA ALA A 218 26.70 12.80 -13.67
C ALA A 218 26.52 11.32 -14.02
N PHE A 219 27.14 10.42 -13.24
CA PHE A 219 27.01 8.97 -13.42
C PHE A 219 25.54 8.53 -13.27
N VAL A 220 24.87 8.94 -12.20
CA VAL A 220 23.46 8.58 -11.95
C VAL A 220 22.52 9.16 -13.04
N LEU A 221 22.79 10.40 -13.52
CA LEU A 221 22.01 10.99 -14.60
C LEU A 221 22.21 10.26 -15.94
N ASN A 222 23.40 9.74 -16.24
CA ASN A 222 23.62 8.92 -17.42
C ASN A 222 22.79 7.63 -17.37
N ILE A 223 22.73 6.97 -16.21
CA ILE A 223 21.88 5.79 -16.02
C ILE A 223 20.40 6.18 -16.21
N ALA A 224 19.94 7.26 -15.55
CA ALA A 224 18.58 7.74 -15.64
C ALA A 224 18.17 8.06 -17.09
N GLN A 225 19.03 8.78 -17.82
CA GLN A 225 18.85 9.10 -19.23
C GLN A 225 18.72 7.84 -20.09
N TYR A 226 19.63 6.89 -19.92
CA TYR A 226 19.61 5.64 -20.68
C TYR A 226 18.33 4.84 -20.41
N MET A 227 17.91 4.74 -19.15
CA MET A 227 16.67 4.05 -18.76
C MET A 227 15.43 4.71 -19.33
N ALA A 228 15.35 6.06 -19.23
CA ALA A 228 14.20 6.80 -19.71
C ALA A 228 14.12 6.83 -21.25
N PHE A 229 15.20 7.26 -21.93
CA PHE A 229 15.13 7.57 -23.36
C PHE A 229 15.45 6.37 -24.27
N LYS A 230 16.26 5.40 -23.81
CA LYS A 230 16.61 4.23 -24.62
C LYS A 230 15.84 2.96 -24.24
N LYS A 231 15.27 2.90 -23.02
CA LYS A 231 14.54 1.72 -22.53
C LYS A 231 13.08 1.99 -22.17
N ASP A 232 12.62 3.23 -22.39
CA ASP A 232 11.21 3.64 -22.15
C ASP A 232 10.72 3.25 -20.75
N LYS A 233 11.55 3.58 -19.72
CA LYS A 233 11.24 3.32 -18.32
C LYS A 233 10.96 4.63 -17.58
N GLY A 234 9.89 4.67 -16.79
CA GLY A 234 9.63 5.82 -15.93
C GLY A 234 10.73 5.99 -14.89
N VAL A 235 11.32 7.19 -14.81
CA VAL A 235 12.37 7.54 -13.86
C VAL A 235 11.96 8.77 -13.07
N ALA A 236 12.01 8.69 -11.73
CA ALA A 236 11.81 9.82 -10.84
C ALA A 236 13.15 10.22 -10.19
N ILE A 237 13.47 11.51 -10.22
CA ILE A 237 14.72 12.04 -9.64
C ILE A 237 14.37 12.97 -8.49
N PHE A 238 14.89 12.66 -7.30
CA PHE A 238 14.79 13.49 -6.11
C PHE A 238 16.17 14.08 -5.81
N SER A 239 16.32 15.39 -5.79
CA SER A 239 17.60 16.08 -5.56
C SER A 239 17.47 17.08 -4.42
N LEU A 240 18.40 16.98 -3.44
CA LEU A 240 18.53 17.92 -2.34
C LEU A 240 19.69 18.91 -2.55
N GLU A 241 20.50 18.72 -3.60
CA GLU A 241 21.71 19.51 -3.87
C GLU A 241 21.54 20.41 -5.09
N MET A 242 20.87 19.93 -6.14
CA MET A 242 20.75 20.63 -7.43
C MET A 242 19.29 20.95 -7.72
N SER A 243 19.05 22.13 -8.34
CA SER A 243 17.72 22.48 -8.83
C SER A 243 17.31 21.64 -10.05
N LYS A 244 16.00 21.56 -10.30
CA LYS A 244 15.44 20.84 -11.47
C LYS A 244 16.00 21.40 -12.80
N GLU A 245 16.18 22.71 -12.90
CA GLU A 245 16.72 23.36 -14.10
C GLU A 245 18.19 22.94 -14.33
N GLN A 246 18.99 22.84 -13.27
CA GLN A 246 20.38 22.38 -13.38
C GLN A 246 20.46 20.90 -13.81
N LEU A 247 19.55 20.06 -13.33
CA LEU A 247 19.47 18.66 -13.75
C LEU A 247 19.07 18.54 -15.23
N VAL A 248 18.05 19.31 -15.65
CA VAL A 248 17.61 19.35 -17.06
C VAL A 248 18.72 19.86 -17.98
N ASN A 249 19.45 20.91 -17.59
CA ASN A 249 20.58 21.40 -18.39
C ASN A 249 21.67 20.34 -18.57
N ARG A 250 21.91 19.50 -17.55
CA ARG A 250 22.83 18.35 -17.70
C ARG A 250 22.27 17.27 -18.63
N LEU A 251 20.97 16.98 -18.56
CA LEU A 251 20.33 16.06 -19.50
C LEU A 251 20.38 16.59 -20.95
N PHE A 252 20.18 17.89 -21.15
CA PHE A 252 20.37 18.53 -22.45
C PHE A 252 21.80 18.32 -22.96
N SER A 253 22.82 18.62 -22.15
CA SER A 253 24.20 18.41 -22.56
C SER A 253 24.50 16.94 -22.91
N LEU A 254 23.95 16.00 -22.14
CA LEU A 254 24.11 14.57 -22.39
C LEU A 254 23.44 14.13 -23.70
N GLU A 255 22.19 14.53 -23.94
CA GLU A 255 21.42 14.05 -25.10
C GLU A 255 21.84 14.78 -26.39
N SER A 256 22.07 16.10 -26.34
CA SER A 256 22.48 16.90 -27.51
C SER A 256 23.97 16.84 -27.81
N GLN A 257 24.77 16.30 -26.86
CA GLN A 257 26.24 16.32 -26.92
C GLN A 257 26.84 17.75 -27.10
N VAL A 258 26.13 18.74 -26.63
CA VAL A 258 26.59 20.14 -26.55
C VAL A 258 27.31 20.35 -25.23
N ASP A 259 28.41 21.08 -25.26
CA ASP A 259 29.21 21.41 -24.09
C ASP A 259 28.40 22.09 -23.00
N ALA A 260 28.44 21.59 -21.78
CA ALA A 260 27.66 22.11 -20.65
C ALA A 260 28.04 23.59 -20.31
N GLN A 261 29.29 23.99 -20.56
CA GLN A 261 29.72 25.36 -20.35
C GLN A 261 29.13 26.31 -21.42
N ALA A 262 29.07 25.85 -22.69
CA ALA A 262 28.42 26.59 -23.75
C ALA A 262 26.93 26.80 -23.46
N LEU A 263 26.22 25.77 -22.97
CA LEU A 263 24.81 25.89 -22.53
C LEU A 263 24.65 26.90 -21.39
N ARG A 264 25.58 26.90 -20.43
CA ARG A 264 25.51 27.78 -19.25
C ARG A 264 25.82 29.24 -19.60
N THR A 265 26.75 29.50 -20.53
CA THR A 265 27.21 30.85 -20.90
C THR A 265 26.42 31.41 -22.07
N GLY A 266 25.63 30.61 -22.78
CA GLY A 266 24.93 31.02 -23.99
C GLY A 266 25.84 31.14 -25.22
N ASN A 267 27.13 30.78 -25.12
CA ASN A 267 28.09 30.85 -26.23
C ASN A 267 28.02 29.61 -27.10
N MET A 268 26.94 29.50 -27.88
CA MET A 268 26.63 28.34 -28.74
C MET A 268 26.73 28.71 -30.21
N LYS A 269 27.13 27.75 -31.03
CA LYS A 269 27.12 27.85 -32.50
C LYS A 269 25.73 27.50 -33.04
N ASP A 270 25.40 27.88 -34.25
CA ASP A 270 24.13 27.52 -34.88
C ASP A 270 23.89 26.00 -34.90
N SER A 271 24.95 25.22 -35.18
CA SER A 271 24.91 23.75 -35.14
C SER A 271 24.59 23.17 -33.75
N ASP A 272 24.89 23.91 -32.67
CA ASP A 272 24.62 23.49 -31.31
C ASP A 272 23.14 23.70 -30.95
N TRP A 273 22.54 24.77 -31.52
CA TRP A 273 21.11 25.01 -31.39
C TRP A 273 20.27 23.93 -32.07
N GLU A 274 20.66 23.48 -33.28
CA GLU A 274 19.96 22.37 -33.95
C GLU A 274 19.96 21.10 -33.11
N LYS A 275 21.14 20.70 -32.59
CA LYS A 275 21.27 19.53 -31.70
C LYS A 275 20.48 19.69 -30.41
N LEU A 276 20.45 20.89 -29.84
CA LEU A 276 19.70 21.16 -28.62
C LEU A 276 18.20 21.03 -28.83
N ILE A 277 17.67 21.51 -29.95
CA ILE A 277 16.27 21.39 -30.33
C ILE A 277 15.89 19.91 -30.51
N GLU A 278 16.75 19.12 -31.18
CA GLU A 278 16.55 17.70 -31.34
C GLU A 278 16.53 16.95 -29.97
N GLY A 279 17.53 17.24 -29.13
CA GLY A 279 17.58 16.72 -27.76
C GLY A 279 16.38 17.11 -26.89
N ALA A 280 15.92 18.37 -27.01
CA ALA A 280 14.71 18.84 -26.34
C ALA A 280 13.46 18.07 -26.79
N GLY A 281 13.37 17.73 -28.08
CA GLY A 281 12.30 16.90 -28.61
C GLY A 281 12.26 15.49 -28.05
N ILE A 282 13.42 14.91 -27.74
CA ILE A 282 13.53 13.59 -27.10
C ILE A 282 13.13 13.67 -25.63
N ILE A 283 13.69 14.62 -24.90
CA ILE A 283 13.41 14.81 -23.47
C ILE A 283 11.94 15.16 -23.22
N GLY A 284 11.34 15.99 -24.07
CA GLY A 284 9.96 16.43 -23.90
C GLY A 284 8.89 15.40 -24.26
N LYS A 285 9.26 14.30 -24.93
CA LYS A 285 8.35 13.17 -25.24
C LYS A 285 8.38 12.05 -24.21
N SER A 286 9.38 12.05 -23.36
CA SER A 286 9.56 11.12 -22.25
C SER A 286 8.89 11.67 -20.98
#